data_45ec269101713e6a10b89dba63ac0fb2
#
_entry.id   45ec269101713e6a10b89dba63ac0fb2
#
_cell.length_a   1.000
_cell.length_b   1.000
_cell.length_c   1.000
_cell.angle_alpha   90.00
_cell.angle_beta   90.00
_cell.angle_gamma   90.00
#
_symmetry.space_group_name_H-M   'P 1'
#
loop_
_entity.id
_entity.type
_entity.pdbx_description
1 polymer ?
#
loop_
_entity_poly.entity_id
_entity_poly.type
_entity_poly.pdbx_seq_one_letter_code
_entity_poly.pdbx_strand_id
1 'polypeptide(L)'
;MRITCAVFLMASVLAFFFQRRALNEVHIERQRSRADAEAAVRLARENREIEKLRQENREIDGLRVANRDLYKLRNEVHLLRDQVKEWAGVRAENERLRVVEGRRASNGAPSAEARPWLTADQLNFAGYATPEATLQTLFWAVKQGDVESIKKCFTPETQKKMAEQPADELRGEIERMSKRFQGIRVAARKVVSGGEIHLGAQINVADRETPDEAAFPFKLIGGEWRLDGGM
;
A
#
# COMPACT_ATOMS: atom_id res chain seq x y z
N MET A 1 -105.17 -14.19 -58.45
CA MET A 1 -104.02 -13.35 -58.83
C MET A 1 -103.66 -12.22 -57.85
N ARG A 2 -104.65 -11.50 -57.29
CA ARG A 2 -104.38 -10.36 -56.41
C ARG A 2 -103.74 -10.75 -55.06
N ILE A 3 -104.04 -11.90 -54.44
CA ILE A 3 -103.51 -12.36 -53.15
C ILE A 3 -102.04 -12.81 -53.29
N THR A 4 -101.66 -13.45 -54.39
CA THR A 4 -100.28 -13.90 -54.62
C THR A 4 -99.32 -12.75 -54.82
N CYS A 5 -99.70 -11.64 -55.47
CA CYS A 5 -98.89 -10.43 -55.55
C CYS A 5 -98.66 -9.74 -54.19
N ALA A 6 -99.70 -9.72 -53.32
CA ALA A 6 -99.58 -9.15 -51.98
C ALA A 6 -98.63 -9.93 -51.10
N VAL A 7 -98.65 -11.26 -51.15
CA VAL A 7 -97.72 -12.10 -50.40
C VAL A 7 -96.27 -11.90 -50.87
N PHE A 8 -96.06 -11.82 -52.22
CA PHE A 8 -94.72 -11.56 -52.77
C PHE A 8 -94.16 -10.18 -52.36
N LEU A 9 -94.98 -9.16 -52.36
CA LEU A 9 -94.62 -7.83 -51.93
C LEU A 9 -94.26 -7.82 -50.44
N MET A 10 -95.03 -8.44 -49.60
CA MET A 10 -94.72 -8.56 -48.12
C MET A 10 -93.41 -9.32 -47.90
N ALA A 11 -93.21 -10.44 -48.63
CA ALA A 11 -91.95 -11.21 -48.52
C ALA A 11 -90.75 -10.39 -48.97
N SER A 12 -90.83 -9.56 -50.01
CA SER A 12 -89.78 -8.66 -50.48
C SER A 12 -89.49 -7.56 -49.53
N VAL A 13 -90.49 -6.97 -48.89
CA VAL A 13 -90.32 -5.94 -47.87
C VAL A 13 -89.64 -6.51 -46.61
N LEU A 14 -90.06 -7.71 -46.21
CA LEU A 14 -89.38 -8.39 -45.07
C LEU A 14 -87.90 -8.73 -45.36
N ALA A 15 -87.64 -9.28 -46.54
CA ALA A 15 -86.28 -9.57 -47.00
C ALA A 15 -85.43 -8.31 -47.05
N PHE A 16 -85.98 -7.18 -47.54
CA PHE A 16 -85.27 -5.89 -47.54
C PHE A 16 -85.02 -5.37 -46.13
N PHE A 17 -85.90 -5.51 -45.18
CA PHE A 17 -85.69 -5.15 -43.77
C PHE A 17 -84.58 -6.00 -43.11
N PHE A 18 -84.58 -7.32 -43.37
CA PHE A 18 -83.57 -8.21 -42.88
C PHE A 18 -82.20 -7.88 -43.49
N GLN A 19 -82.11 -7.63 -44.80
CA GLN A 19 -80.85 -7.19 -45.41
C GLN A 19 -80.32 -5.86 -44.86
N ARG A 20 -81.23 -4.90 -44.66
CA ARG A 20 -80.87 -3.60 -44.10
C ARG A 20 -80.35 -3.70 -42.66
N ARG A 21 -80.96 -4.61 -41.90
CA ARG A 21 -80.50 -4.87 -40.51
C ARG A 21 -79.13 -5.54 -40.48
N ALA A 22 -78.92 -6.56 -41.33
CA ALA A 22 -77.60 -7.21 -41.44
C ALA A 22 -76.55 -6.25 -41.95
N LEU A 23 -76.82 -5.38 -42.91
CA LEU A 23 -75.87 -4.34 -43.34
C LEU A 23 -75.50 -3.33 -42.23
N ASN A 24 -76.50 -2.93 -41.44
CA ASN A 24 -76.24 -2.03 -40.29
C ASN A 24 -75.38 -2.73 -39.25
N GLU A 25 -75.61 -3.97 -38.92
CA GLU A 25 -74.76 -4.72 -37.96
C GLU A 25 -73.32 -4.82 -38.47
N VAL A 26 -73.12 -5.15 -39.76
CA VAL A 26 -71.79 -5.18 -40.38
C VAL A 26 -71.12 -3.78 -40.38
N HIS A 27 -71.90 -2.71 -40.62
CA HIS A 27 -71.33 -1.34 -40.50
C HIS A 27 -70.91 -0.98 -39.11
N ILE A 28 -71.69 -1.32 -38.10
CA ILE A 28 -71.31 -1.07 -36.64
C ILE A 28 -70.11 -1.89 -36.29
N GLU A 29 -70.01 -3.16 -36.67
CA GLU A 29 -68.84 -4.00 -36.44
C GLU A 29 -67.58 -3.42 -37.12
N ARG A 30 -67.69 -2.99 -38.38
CA ARG A 30 -66.59 -2.32 -39.10
C ARG A 30 -66.12 -1.02 -38.39
N GLN A 31 -67.06 -0.22 -37.90
CA GLN A 31 -66.75 0.99 -37.18
C GLN A 31 -66.03 0.67 -35.86
N ARG A 32 -66.50 -0.34 -35.11
CA ARG A 32 -65.83 -0.81 -33.86
C ARG A 32 -64.44 -1.34 -34.18
N SER A 33 -64.32 -2.22 -35.19
CA SER A 33 -63.01 -2.77 -35.59
C SER A 33 -62.00 -1.67 -36.01
N ARG A 34 -62.44 -0.61 -36.68
CA ARG A 34 -61.61 0.54 -37.04
C ARG A 34 -61.20 1.33 -35.79
N ALA A 35 -62.12 1.59 -34.86
CA ALA A 35 -61.84 2.26 -33.63
C ALA A 35 -60.85 1.46 -32.78
N ASP A 36 -61.01 0.15 -32.68
CA ASP A 36 -60.10 -0.75 -31.97
C ASP A 36 -58.71 -0.80 -32.63
N ALA A 37 -58.64 -0.79 -33.96
CA ALA A 37 -57.39 -0.76 -34.71
C ALA A 37 -56.65 0.59 -34.48
N GLU A 38 -57.37 1.72 -34.48
CA GLU A 38 -56.81 3.04 -34.19
C GLU A 38 -56.31 3.10 -32.74
N ALA A 39 -57.07 2.57 -31.76
CA ALA A 39 -56.67 2.47 -30.37
C ALA A 39 -55.44 1.59 -30.21
N ALA A 40 -55.33 0.46 -30.89
CA ALA A 40 -54.17 -0.41 -30.88
C ALA A 40 -52.89 0.29 -31.43
N VAL A 41 -53.03 1.05 -32.54
CA VAL A 41 -51.92 1.83 -33.09
C VAL A 41 -51.46 2.93 -32.12
N ARG A 42 -52.42 3.58 -31.45
CA ARG A 42 -52.10 4.61 -30.44
C ARG A 42 -51.38 3.99 -29.25
N LEU A 43 -51.89 2.89 -28.70
CA LEU A 43 -51.25 2.16 -27.61
C LEU A 43 -49.84 1.66 -27.99
N ALA A 44 -49.68 1.18 -29.24
CA ALA A 44 -48.35 0.77 -29.72
C ALA A 44 -47.36 1.93 -29.81
N ARG A 45 -47.81 3.16 -30.12
CA ARG A 45 -46.94 4.37 -30.07
C ARG A 45 -46.61 4.73 -28.65
N GLU A 46 -47.58 4.78 -27.75
CA GLU A 46 -47.37 5.09 -26.32
C GLU A 46 -46.42 4.07 -25.68
N ASN A 47 -46.57 2.78 -25.99
CA ASN A 47 -45.65 1.76 -25.50
C ASN A 47 -44.19 1.95 -26.00
N ARG A 48 -44.00 2.34 -27.27
CA ARG A 48 -42.65 2.65 -27.80
C ARG A 48 -42.03 3.86 -27.07
N GLU A 49 -42.84 4.85 -26.78
CA GLU A 49 -42.40 6.05 -26.05
C GLU A 49 -42.01 5.71 -24.61
N ILE A 50 -42.79 4.86 -23.93
CA ILE A 50 -42.49 4.33 -22.61
C ILE A 50 -41.17 3.53 -22.61
N GLU A 51 -40.94 2.66 -23.60
CA GLU A 51 -39.67 1.91 -23.69
C GLU A 51 -38.47 2.83 -23.94
N LYS A 52 -38.63 3.88 -24.75
CA LYS A 52 -37.58 4.89 -24.95
C LYS A 52 -37.25 5.61 -23.65
N LEU A 53 -38.26 6.08 -22.92
CA LEU A 53 -38.08 6.75 -21.64
C LEU A 53 -37.45 5.82 -20.57
N ARG A 54 -37.79 4.54 -20.58
CA ARG A 54 -37.15 3.54 -19.72
C ARG A 54 -35.69 3.35 -20.04
N GLN A 55 -35.32 3.40 -21.32
CA GLN A 55 -33.91 3.33 -21.72
C GLN A 55 -33.15 4.57 -21.30
N GLU A 56 -33.70 5.77 -21.54
CA GLU A 56 -33.10 7.03 -21.09
C GLU A 56 -32.92 7.08 -19.57
N ASN A 57 -33.90 6.60 -18.80
CA ASN A 57 -33.77 6.51 -17.34
C ASN A 57 -32.65 5.56 -16.90
N ARG A 58 -32.45 4.42 -17.57
CA ARG A 58 -31.33 3.51 -17.28
C ARG A 58 -29.98 4.16 -17.56
N GLU A 59 -29.88 4.94 -18.64
CA GLU A 59 -28.66 5.71 -18.94
C GLU A 59 -28.37 6.78 -17.88
N ILE A 60 -29.41 7.51 -17.42
CA ILE A 60 -29.30 8.48 -16.34
C ILE A 60 -28.83 7.82 -15.04
N ASP A 61 -29.35 6.65 -14.70
CA ASP A 61 -28.93 5.94 -13.50
C ASP A 61 -27.47 5.47 -13.61
N GLY A 62 -27.04 5.01 -14.79
CA GLY A 62 -25.64 4.72 -15.06
C GLY A 62 -24.73 5.95 -14.89
N LEU A 63 -25.13 7.10 -15.42
CA LEU A 63 -24.40 8.35 -15.28
C LEU A 63 -24.34 8.84 -13.82
N ARG A 64 -25.40 8.62 -13.03
CA ARG A 64 -25.41 8.97 -11.58
C ARG A 64 -24.42 8.12 -10.80
N VAL A 65 -24.30 6.82 -11.11
CA VAL A 65 -23.30 5.93 -10.51
C VAL A 65 -21.88 6.38 -10.88
N ALA A 66 -21.62 6.62 -12.16
CA ALA A 66 -20.33 7.11 -12.64
C ALA A 66 -19.93 8.45 -12.00
N ASN A 67 -20.89 9.38 -11.86
CA ASN A 67 -20.64 10.65 -11.17
C ASN A 67 -20.27 10.47 -9.69
N ARG A 68 -20.93 9.54 -8.99
CA ARG A 68 -20.57 9.23 -7.60
C ARG A 68 -19.15 8.71 -7.47
N ASP A 69 -18.71 7.88 -8.40
CA ASP A 69 -17.34 7.35 -8.41
C ASP A 69 -16.31 8.44 -8.75
N LEU A 70 -16.65 9.38 -9.64
CA LEU A 70 -15.83 10.55 -9.89
C LEU A 70 -15.62 11.42 -8.64
N TYR A 71 -16.64 11.59 -7.81
CA TYR A 71 -16.50 12.32 -6.54
C TYR A 71 -15.56 11.58 -5.56
N LYS A 72 -15.66 10.24 -5.46
CA LYS A 72 -14.75 9.44 -4.64
C LYS A 72 -13.30 9.60 -5.10
N LEU A 73 -13.07 9.44 -6.42
CA LEU A 73 -11.73 9.58 -7.01
C LEU A 73 -11.15 10.98 -6.81
N ARG A 74 -11.96 12.03 -6.92
CA ARG A 74 -11.52 13.40 -6.64
C ARG A 74 -11.07 13.59 -5.20
N ASN A 75 -11.83 13.04 -4.25
CA ASN A 75 -11.45 13.07 -2.84
C ASN A 75 -10.17 12.30 -2.57
N GLU A 76 -10.00 11.13 -3.17
CA GLU A 76 -8.78 10.33 -3.06
C GLU A 76 -7.56 11.06 -3.63
N VAL A 77 -7.69 11.67 -4.81
CA VAL A 77 -6.64 12.50 -5.40
C VAL A 77 -6.28 13.69 -4.51
N HIS A 78 -7.28 14.30 -3.84
CA HIS A 78 -7.02 15.40 -2.91
C HIS A 78 -6.22 14.92 -1.69
N LEU A 79 -6.62 13.82 -1.07
CA LEU A 79 -5.90 13.21 0.05
C LEU A 79 -4.46 12.82 -0.32
N LEU A 80 -4.28 12.19 -1.48
CA LEU A 80 -2.94 11.83 -1.97
C LEU A 80 -2.06 13.05 -2.23
N ARG A 81 -2.61 14.14 -2.76
CA ARG A 81 -1.87 15.40 -2.95
C ARG A 81 -1.44 16.03 -1.62
N ASP A 82 -2.28 15.97 -0.62
CA ASP A 82 -1.93 16.50 0.70
C ASP A 82 -0.85 15.65 1.37
N GLN A 83 -0.94 14.32 1.27
CA GLN A 83 0.14 13.42 1.70
C GLN A 83 1.46 13.72 1.00
N VAL A 84 1.46 13.93 -0.32
CA VAL A 84 2.68 14.29 -1.07
C VAL A 84 3.28 15.60 -0.57
N LYS A 85 2.46 16.61 -0.22
CA LYS A 85 2.95 17.87 0.38
C LYS A 85 3.60 17.64 1.74
N GLU A 86 2.98 16.83 2.60
CA GLU A 86 3.55 16.46 3.90
C GLU A 86 4.90 15.74 3.72
N TRP A 87 4.99 14.78 2.80
CA TRP A 87 6.24 14.10 2.47
C TRP A 87 7.32 15.05 1.96
N ALA A 88 6.95 16.07 1.17
CA ALA A 88 7.90 17.09 0.73
C ALA A 88 8.44 17.91 1.92
N GLY A 89 7.59 18.24 2.89
CA GLY A 89 8.00 18.89 4.14
C GLY A 89 8.97 18.02 4.95
N VAL A 90 8.64 16.76 5.16
CA VAL A 90 9.51 15.81 5.87
C VAL A 90 10.86 15.62 5.16
N ARG A 91 10.88 15.56 3.83
CA ARG A 91 12.14 15.48 3.06
C ARG A 91 13.00 16.74 3.24
N ALA A 92 12.38 17.91 3.18
CA ALA A 92 13.11 19.17 3.38
C ALA A 92 13.70 19.28 4.79
N GLU A 93 12.97 18.84 5.81
CA GLU A 93 13.41 18.77 7.20
C GLU A 93 14.57 17.77 7.36
N ASN A 94 14.45 16.56 6.80
CA ASN A 94 15.52 15.57 6.80
C ASN A 94 16.79 16.08 6.11
N GLU A 95 16.67 16.80 5.01
CA GLU A 95 17.81 17.39 4.31
C GLU A 95 18.46 18.48 5.16
N ARG A 96 17.67 19.34 5.81
CA ARG A 96 18.19 20.32 6.77
C ARG A 96 18.93 19.66 7.93
N LEU A 97 18.36 18.61 8.50
CA LEU A 97 19.00 17.85 9.59
C LEU A 97 20.31 17.23 9.13
N ARG A 98 20.35 16.62 7.95
CA ARG A 98 21.58 16.07 7.34
C ARG A 98 22.67 17.13 7.13
N VAL A 99 22.28 18.32 6.66
CA VAL A 99 23.22 19.44 6.48
C VAL A 99 23.75 19.93 7.85
N VAL A 100 22.89 20.00 8.85
CA VAL A 100 23.28 20.37 10.23
C VAL A 100 24.20 19.31 10.84
N GLU A 101 23.85 18.01 10.68
CA GLU A 101 24.74 16.91 11.12
C GLU A 101 26.05 16.89 10.35
N GLY A 102 26.03 17.10 9.02
CA GLY A 102 27.24 17.21 8.22
C GLY A 102 28.12 18.38 8.65
N ARG A 103 27.55 19.55 9.00
CA ARG A 103 28.29 20.69 9.56
C ARG A 103 28.79 20.41 10.97
N ARG A 104 28.05 19.72 11.81
CA ARG A 104 28.53 19.26 13.14
C ARG A 104 29.66 18.23 13.00
N ALA A 105 29.56 17.33 12.04
CA ALA A 105 30.61 16.37 11.73
C ALA A 105 31.87 17.02 11.13
N SER A 106 31.74 18.11 10.34
CA SER A 106 32.88 18.83 9.75
C SER A 106 33.50 19.87 10.67
N ASN A 107 32.70 20.47 11.60
CA ASN A 107 33.18 21.53 12.52
C ASN A 107 33.48 21.04 13.93
N GLY A 108 33.33 19.77 14.21
CA GLY A 108 33.47 19.24 15.56
C GLY A 108 33.43 17.71 15.61
N ALA A 109 34.15 17.03 14.73
CA ALA A 109 34.60 15.71 15.13
C ALA A 109 35.50 15.92 16.34
N PRO A 110 35.05 15.60 17.57
CA PRO A 110 35.99 15.59 18.69
C PRO A 110 37.13 14.71 18.25
N SER A 111 38.39 15.19 18.45
CA SER A 111 39.55 14.35 18.21
C SER A 111 39.30 12.99 18.86
N ALA A 112 39.85 11.93 18.31
CA ALA A 112 39.70 10.57 18.87
C ALA A 112 39.91 10.52 20.40
N GLU A 113 40.68 11.46 20.92
CA GLU A 113 40.95 11.64 22.34
C GLU A 113 39.78 12.21 23.14
N ALA A 114 38.81 12.87 22.52
CA ALA A 114 37.70 13.55 23.22
C ALA A 114 36.47 12.66 23.52
N ARG A 115 36.39 11.46 22.98
CA ARG A 115 35.28 10.54 23.30
C ARG A 115 35.63 9.71 24.54
N PRO A 116 34.71 9.62 25.52
CA PRO A 116 34.95 8.83 26.71
C PRO A 116 35.09 7.34 26.37
N TRP A 117 35.92 6.65 27.16
CA TRP A 117 35.95 5.20 27.15
C TRP A 117 34.68 4.64 27.73
N LEU A 118 34.08 3.69 27.04
CA LEU A 118 33.00 2.86 27.56
C LEU A 118 33.65 1.63 28.19
N THR A 119 33.67 1.58 29.51
CA THR A 119 34.18 0.43 30.24
C THR A 119 33.25 -0.75 30.15
N ALA A 120 33.74 -1.97 30.37
CA ALA A 120 32.94 -3.19 30.30
C ALA A 120 31.67 -3.13 31.16
N ASP A 121 31.70 -2.43 32.30
CA ASP A 121 30.58 -2.29 33.23
C ASP A 121 29.55 -1.22 32.79
N GLN A 122 29.93 -0.31 31.92
CA GLN A 122 29.05 0.74 31.35
C GLN A 122 28.36 0.30 30.08
N LEU A 123 28.73 -0.86 29.52
CA LEU A 123 28.09 -1.40 28.35
C LEU A 123 26.68 -1.86 28.67
N ASN A 124 25.77 -1.55 27.77
CA ASN A 124 24.37 -2.01 27.81
C ASN A 124 23.90 -2.36 26.40
N PHE A 125 22.77 -3.01 26.31
CA PHE A 125 22.09 -3.23 25.03
C PHE A 125 21.59 -1.89 24.49
N ALA A 126 22.22 -1.36 23.45
CA ALA A 126 21.89 -0.07 22.83
C ALA A 126 21.07 -0.21 21.55
N GLY A 127 20.85 -1.43 21.05
CA GLY A 127 20.10 -1.71 19.82
C GLY A 127 20.92 -1.56 18.55
N TYR A 128 20.24 -1.39 17.40
CA TYR A 128 20.84 -1.44 16.06
C TYR A 128 20.53 -0.18 15.22
N ALA A 129 20.04 0.87 15.86
CA ALA A 129 19.60 2.09 15.17
C ALA A 129 20.75 2.93 14.60
N THR A 130 21.96 2.84 15.18
CA THR A 130 23.17 3.52 14.73
C THR A 130 24.36 2.55 14.73
N PRO A 131 25.41 2.80 13.93
CA PRO A 131 26.63 1.97 13.95
C PRO A 131 27.26 1.89 15.34
N GLU A 132 27.28 3.01 16.07
CA GLU A 132 27.82 3.09 17.42
C GLU A 132 26.99 2.25 18.41
N ALA A 133 25.65 2.29 18.31
CA ALA A 133 24.76 1.48 19.13
C ALA A 133 24.94 -0.03 18.85
N THR A 134 25.10 -0.41 17.58
CA THR A 134 25.35 -1.80 17.19
C THR A 134 26.71 -2.28 17.73
N LEU A 135 27.74 -1.43 17.66
CA LEU A 135 29.06 -1.75 18.19
C LEU A 135 29.01 -1.93 19.72
N GLN A 136 28.31 -1.04 20.44
CA GLN A 136 28.09 -1.16 21.86
C GLN A 136 27.34 -2.43 22.23
N THR A 137 26.28 -2.75 21.50
CA THR A 137 25.49 -3.99 21.67
C THR A 137 26.34 -5.24 21.44
N LEU A 138 27.22 -5.22 20.44
CA LEU A 138 28.14 -6.32 20.15
C LEU A 138 29.05 -6.61 21.34
N PHE A 139 29.75 -5.58 21.88
CA PHE A 139 30.66 -5.78 23.00
C PHE A 139 29.94 -6.10 24.31
N TRP A 140 28.72 -5.56 24.50
CA TRP A 140 27.85 -5.97 25.59
C TRP A 140 27.49 -7.46 25.48
N ALA A 141 27.08 -7.93 24.31
CA ALA A 141 26.72 -9.34 24.10
C ALA A 141 27.93 -10.28 24.25
N VAL A 142 29.12 -9.85 23.79
CA VAL A 142 30.38 -10.58 24.06
C VAL A 142 30.63 -10.70 25.56
N LYS A 143 30.44 -9.62 26.33
CA LYS A 143 30.64 -9.62 27.79
C LYS A 143 29.65 -10.56 28.50
N GLN A 144 28.41 -10.64 28.01
CA GLN A 144 27.36 -11.53 28.53
C GLN A 144 27.49 -12.98 28.05
N GLY A 145 28.30 -13.23 27.03
CA GLY A 145 28.34 -14.53 26.35
C GLY A 145 27.09 -14.86 25.53
N ASP A 146 26.32 -13.81 25.16
CA ASP A 146 25.07 -13.96 24.40
C ASP A 146 25.34 -14.10 22.90
N VAL A 147 25.54 -15.34 22.47
CA VAL A 147 25.83 -15.70 21.08
C VAL A 147 24.75 -15.24 20.10
N GLU A 148 23.49 -15.27 20.51
CA GLU A 148 22.38 -14.87 19.63
C GLU A 148 22.34 -13.36 19.38
N SER A 149 22.59 -12.56 20.40
CA SER A 149 22.71 -11.11 20.25
C SER A 149 23.97 -10.74 19.47
N ILE A 150 25.07 -11.47 19.62
CA ILE A 150 26.29 -11.31 18.80
C ILE A 150 25.95 -11.54 17.33
N LYS A 151 25.33 -12.66 16.97
CA LYS A 151 24.93 -12.97 15.59
C LYS A 151 24.06 -11.86 15.01
N LYS A 152 23.08 -11.33 15.76
CA LYS A 152 22.22 -10.24 15.30
C LYS A 152 22.97 -8.94 14.99
N CYS A 153 24.14 -8.72 15.51
CA CYS A 153 24.95 -7.55 15.17
C CYS A 153 25.56 -7.63 13.77
N PHE A 154 25.64 -8.81 13.17
CA PHE A 154 26.28 -9.04 11.87
C PHE A 154 25.30 -9.08 10.70
N THR A 155 25.82 -8.84 9.50
CA THR A 155 25.05 -9.03 8.25
C THR A 155 24.64 -10.48 8.07
N PRO A 156 23.53 -10.78 7.32
CA PRO A 156 23.10 -12.16 7.07
C PRO A 156 24.19 -13.05 6.42
N GLU A 157 25.05 -12.45 5.61
CA GLU A 157 26.18 -13.15 4.98
C GLU A 157 27.23 -13.59 6.00
N THR A 158 27.58 -12.68 6.92
CA THR A 158 28.50 -12.98 8.01
C THR A 158 27.89 -13.97 9.00
N GLN A 159 26.60 -13.86 9.30
CA GLN A 159 25.89 -14.85 10.13
C GLN A 159 25.97 -16.28 9.57
N LYS A 160 25.85 -16.46 8.24
CA LYS A 160 26.00 -17.77 7.60
C LYS A 160 27.42 -18.32 7.82
N LYS A 161 28.45 -17.50 7.61
CA LYS A 161 29.84 -17.91 7.86
C LYS A 161 30.08 -18.31 9.32
N MET A 162 29.51 -17.55 10.26
CA MET A 162 29.58 -17.89 11.69
C MET A 162 28.83 -19.18 12.04
N ALA A 163 27.75 -19.52 11.31
CA ALA A 163 27.00 -20.76 11.52
C ALA A 163 27.73 -22.01 10.96
N GLU A 164 28.70 -21.82 10.05
CA GLU A 164 29.55 -22.90 9.53
C GLU A 164 30.68 -23.28 10.50
N GLN A 165 31.00 -22.40 11.47
CA GLN A 165 31.99 -22.69 12.49
C GLN A 165 31.44 -23.61 13.59
N PRO A 166 32.26 -24.49 14.17
CA PRO A 166 31.84 -25.29 15.31
C PRO A 166 31.39 -24.42 16.48
N ALA A 167 30.21 -24.72 17.04
CA ALA A 167 29.62 -23.90 18.11
C ALA A 167 30.51 -23.78 19.34
N ASP A 168 31.27 -24.81 19.65
CA ASP A 168 32.18 -24.85 20.81
C ASP A 168 33.41 -23.94 20.59
N GLU A 169 33.89 -23.84 19.35
CA GLU A 169 35.01 -22.98 18.99
C GLU A 169 34.60 -21.49 19.12
N LEU A 170 33.45 -21.14 18.56
CA LEU A 170 32.88 -19.80 18.65
C LEU A 170 32.65 -19.39 20.11
N ARG A 171 32.08 -20.28 20.94
CA ARG A 171 31.90 -20.02 22.38
C ARG A 171 33.23 -19.80 23.10
N GLY A 172 34.23 -20.62 22.78
CA GLY A 172 35.55 -20.47 23.36
C GLY A 172 36.24 -19.14 22.99
N GLU A 173 36.05 -18.65 21.77
CA GLU A 173 36.54 -17.33 21.34
C GLU A 173 35.83 -16.21 22.08
N ILE A 174 34.49 -16.24 22.17
CA ILE A 174 33.71 -15.25 22.89
C ILE A 174 34.11 -15.22 24.37
N GLU A 175 34.26 -16.36 25.00
CA GLU A 175 34.67 -16.42 26.41
C GLU A 175 36.08 -15.84 26.63
N ARG A 176 37.05 -16.15 25.75
CA ARG A 176 38.40 -15.55 25.80
C ARG A 176 38.33 -14.03 25.64
N MET A 177 37.56 -13.54 24.69
CA MET A 177 37.36 -12.11 24.42
C MET A 177 36.67 -11.43 25.62
N SER A 178 35.62 -12.02 26.17
CA SER A 178 34.90 -11.50 27.34
C SER A 178 35.79 -11.33 28.57
N LYS A 179 36.70 -12.28 28.81
CA LYS A 179 37.66 -12.21 29.98
C LYS A 179 38.70 -11.13 29.80
N ARG A 180 39.13 -10.84 28.58
CA ARG A 180 40.22 -9.89 28.30
C ARG A 180 39.74 -8.47 28.05
N PHE A 181 38.47 -8.29 27.62
CA PHE A 181 37.91 -7.00 27.27
C PHE A 181 37.70 -6.09 28.49
N GLN A 182 38.27 -4.90 28.45
CA GLN A 182 38.14 -3.89 29.49
C GLN A 182 37.31 -2.66 29.07
N GLY A 183 37.32 -2.31 27.79
CA GLY A 183 36.57 -1.17 27.31
C GLY A 183 36.80 -0.87 25.85
N ILE A 184 35.95 0.00 25.30
CA ILE A 184 36.01 0.43 23.91
C ILE A 184 35.81 1.95 23.80
N ARG A 185 36.46 2.56 22.82
CA ARG A 185 36.28 3.96 22.45
C ARG A 185 36.18 4.09 20.92
N VAL A 186 35.13 4.74 20.43
CA VAL A 186 35.05 5.07 19.00
C VAL A 186 35.98 6.25 18.72
N ALA A 187 37.02 6.01 17.94
CA ALA A 187 38.04 6.97 17.60
C ALA A 187 37.77 7.73 16.30
N ALA A 188 37.16 7.06 15.32
CA ALA A 188 36.89 7.64 13.99
C ALA A 188 35.58 7.14 13.41
N ARG A 189 34.98 7.95 12.56
CA ARG A 189 33.81 7.59 11.78
C ARG A 189 34.01 8.05 10.34
N LYS A 190 33.97 7.14 9.40
CA LYS A 190 34.09 7.42 7.96
C LYS A 190 32.83 6.96 7.26
N VAL A 191 32.09 7.89 6.67
CA VAL A 191 30.92 7.57 5.81
C VAL A 191 31.47 7.22 4.43
N VAL A 192 31.20 6.01 3.98
CA VAL A 192 31.59 5.51 2.65
C VAL A 192 30.47 5.76 1.65
N SER A 193 29.23 5.46 2.05
CA SER A 193 28.02 5.70 1.25
C SER A 193 26.82 5.96 2.18
N GLY A 194 25.63 6.23 1.58
CA GLY A 194 24.40 6.43 2.36
C GLY A 194 23.95 5.21 3.18
N GLY A 195 24.47 4.02 2.86
CA GLY A 195 24.17 2.77 3.56
C GLY A 195 25.40 2.06 4.12
N GLU A 196 26.60 2.71 4.12
CA GLU A 196 27.83 2.09 4.58
C GLU A 196 28.69 3.08 5.37
N ILE A 197 29.06 2.68 6.58
CA ILE A 197 29.88 3.47 7.51
C ILE A 197 30.97 2.59 8.10
N HIS A 198 32.19 3.09 8.15
CA HIS A 198 33.30 2.46 8.88
C HIS A 198 33.54 3.20 10.18
N LEU A 199 33.50 2.48 11.30
CA LEU A 199 33.91 2.99 12.61
C LEU A 199 35.31 2.50 12.92
N GLY A 200 36.21 3.42 13.18
CA GLY A 200 37.49 3.12 13.83
C GLY A 200 37.28 3.12 15.34
N ALA A 201 37.61 2.04 15.99
CA ALA A 201 37.53 1.95 17.45
C ALA A 201 38.85 1.48 18.08
N GLN A 202 39.11 1.97 19.28
CA GLN A 202 40.19 1.51 20.14
C GLN A 202 39.59 0.59 21.19
N ILE A 203 40.18 -0.58 21.34
CA ILE A 203 39.73 -1.62 22.27
C ILE A 203 40.80 -1.82 23.33
N ASN A 204 40.41 -1.65 24.59
CA ASN A 204 41.31 -1.92 25.72
C ASN A 204 41.19 -3.38 26.14
N VAL A 205 42.33 -4.08 26.19
CA VAL A 205 42.45 -5.52 26.50
C VAL A 205 43.42 -5.69 27.68
N ALA A 206 43.08 -6.54 28.63
CA ALA A 206 43.82 -6.69 29.90
C ALA A 206 45.31 -7.01 29.74
N ASP A 207 45.70 -7.67 28.65
CA ASP A 207 47.05 -8.16 28.46
C ASP A 207 47.94 -7.23 27.62
N ARG A 208 47.46 -5.98 27.33
CA ARG A 208 48.19 -5.03 26.47
C ARG A 208 48.24 -3.64 27.11
N GLU A 209 49.40 -3.02 27.04
CA GLU A 209 49.59 -1.63 27.53
C GLU A 209 48.96 -0.58 26.60
N THR A 210 48.90 -0.89 25.30
CA THR A 210 48.31 -0.02 24.29
C THR A 210 47.00 -0.59 23.77
N PRO A 211 45.95 0.24 23.56
CA PRO A 211 44.70 -0.21 22.99
C PRO A 211 44.88 -0.77 21.57
N ASP A 212 44.18 -1.84 21.24
CA ASP A 212 44.11 -2.36 19.88
C ASP A 212 43.22 -1.44 19.03
N GLU A 213 43.69 -1.10 17.82
CA GLU A 213 42.90 -0.33 16.88
C GLU A 213 42.24 -1.29 15.86
N ALA A 214 40.93 -1.16 15.72
CA ALA A 214 40.16 -1.97 14.79
C ALA A 214 39.19 -1.11 13.99
N ALA A 215 39.01 -1.46 12.73
CA ALA A 215 38.02 -0.85 11.85
C ALA A 215 36.83 -1.78 11.68
N PHE A 216 35.63 -1.27 11.92
CA PHE A 216 34.37 -1.98 11.87
C PHE A 216 33.52 -1.44 10.73
N PRO A 217 33.37 -2.17 9.60
CA PRO A 217 32.49 -1.79 8.51
C PRO A 217 31.04 -2.13 8.87
N PHE A 218 30.15 -1.15 8.74
CA PHE A 218 28.72 -1.31 8.97
C PHE A 218 27.92 -1.06 7.71
N LYS A 219 26.88 -1.89 7.48
CA LYS A 219 25.88 -1.72 6.41
C LYS A 219 24.49 -1.54 6.99
N LEU A 220 23.70 -0.67 6.36
CA LEU A 220 22.30 -0.45 6.70
C LEU A 220 21.43 -1.48 5.99
N ILE A 221 20.78 -2.36 6.74
CA ILE A 221 19.93 -3.44 6.24
C ILE A 221 18.57 -3.36 6.95
N GLY A 222 17.49 -3.13 6.19
CA GLY A 222 16.15 -3.07 6.76
C GLY A 222 15.92 -1.95 7.81
N GLY A 223 16.71 -0.86 7.75
CA GLY A 223 16.66 0.23 8.73
C GLY A 223 17.54 0.03 9.97
N GLU A 224 18.27 -1.08 10.04
CA GLU A 224 19.18 -1.40 11.13
C GLU A 224 20.63 -1.50 10.62
N TRP A 225 21.57 -1.04 11.45
CA TRP A 225 23.00 -1.14 11.13
C TRP A 225 23.57 -2.50 11.56
N ARG A 226 24.23 -3.15 10.65
CA ARG A 226 24.83 -4.48 10.84
C ARG A 226 26.30 -4.47 10.48
N LEU A 227 27.12 -5.15 11.26
CA LEU A 227 28.56 -5.29 11.00
C LEU A 227 28.80 -6.22 9.80
N ASP A 228 29.59 -5.75 8.83
CA ASP A 228 29.93 -6.50 7.63
C ASP A 228 31.40 -6.93 7.71
N GLY A 229 31.62 -8.14 8.15
CA GLY A 229 32.96 -8.72 8.29
C GLY A 229 33.10 -9.57 9.56
N GLY A 230 34.04 -10.51 9.52
CA GLY A 230 34.36 -11.35 10.69
C GLY A 230 35.12 -10.57 11.77
N MET A 231 35.01 -11.07 13.00
CA MET A 231 35.95 -10.72 14.07
C MET A 231 37.33 -11.26 13.77
#